data_af9b6af4521d7c0eb4bda56275bd7d16
#
_entry.id   af9b6af4521d7c0eb4bda56275bd7d16
#
_cell.length_a   1.000
_cell.length_b   1.000
_cell.length_c   1.000
_cell.angle_alpha   90.00
_cell.angle_beta   90.00
_cell.angle_gamma   90.00
#
_symmetry.space_group_name_H-M   'P 1'
#
loop_
_entity.id
_entity.type
_entity.pdbx_description
1 polymer ?
#
loop_
_entity_poly.entity_id
_entity_poly.type
_entity_poly.pdbx_seq_one_letter_code
_entity_poly.pdbx_strand_id
1 'polypeptide(L)'
;MKSYLIKLTRMKKIYWILCFTLILCSCNLRKPNIENVDRTKMEIFDPERHYYPILRGSELTTAYKFYNRGNTPLIIYDVQASCGCIDVDFPSNSIGKDDFGFITVDYDSAKNIGYVEFYITIVANTEKNVFTTIKFDLTVVTSPHYTKDYEEIYLNRRKSEVEAVDGDLTQQGYFIDDTKTVR
;
A
#
# COMPACT_ATOMS: atom_id res chain seq x y z
N MET A 1 -38.79 -24.91 52.15
CA MET A 1 -38.76 -23.98 51.01
C MET A 1 -37.51 -23.09 50.91
N LYS A 2 -36.96 -22.54 52.00
CA LYS A 2 -35.76 -21.69 51.96
C LYS A 2 -34.43 -22.36 51.48
N SER A 3 -34.29 -23.67 51.74
CA SER A 3 -33.05 -24.39 51.34
C SER A 3 -32.93 -24.61 49.81
N TYR A 4 -34.02 -24.75 49.08
CA TYR A 4 -34.03 -24.91 47.61
C TYR A 4 -33.69 -23.62 46.88
N LEU A 5 -34.14 -22.47 47.36
CA LEU A 5 -33.82 -21.16 46.77
C LEU A 5 -32.33 -20.82 46.87
N ILE A 6 -31.69 -21.19 47.99
CA ILE A 6 -30.25 -20.93 48.19
C ILE A 6 -29.40 -21.81 47.25
N LYS A 7 -29.81 -23.06 46.98
CA LYS A 7 -29.13 -23.93 46.00
C LYS A 7 -29.26 -23.38 44.58
N LEU A 8 -30.42 -22.88 44.19
CA LEU A 8 -30.69 -22.36 42.85
C LEU A 8 -29.88 -21.08 42.56
N THR A 9 -29.70 -20.20 43.55
CA THR A 9 -28.90 -18.97 43.38
C THR A 9 -27.40 -19.27 43.35
N ARG A 10 -26.90 -20.28 44.05
CA ARG A 10 -25.51 -20.74 43.96
C ARG A 10 -25.22 -21.36 42.60
N MET A 11 -26.11 -22.19 42.06
CA MET A 11 -25.96 -22.78 40.72
C MET A 11 -25.91 -21.72 39.60
N LYS A 12 -26.79 -20.71 39.70
CA LYS A 12 -26.74 -19.59 38.73
C LYS A 12 -25.44 -18.79 38.78
N LYS A 13 -24.90 -18.54 39.96
CA LYS A 13 -23.60 -17.85 40.12
C LYS A 13 -22.43 -18.68 39.56
N ILE A 14 -22.43 -20.00 39.77
CA ILE A 14 -21.41 -20.90 39.21
C ILE A 14 -21.50 -20.94 37.68
N TYR A 15 -22.68 -20.98 37.10
CA TYR A 15 -22.88 -20.95 35.67
C TYR A 15 -22.42 -19.63 35.06
N TRP A 16 -22.67 -18.50 35.68
CA TRP A 16 -22.16 -17.19 35.26
C TRP A 16 -20.64 -17.09 35.30
N ILE A 17 -20.02 -17.63 36.33
CA ILE A 17 -18.56 -17.67 36.46
C ILE A 17 -17.95 -18.59 35.39
N LEU A 18 -18.56 -19.73 35.10
CA LEU A 18 -18.11 -20.66 34.05
C LEU A 18 -18.25 -20.09 32.66
N CYS A 19 -19.34 -19.38 32.36
CA CYS A 19 -19.49 -18.64 31.10
C CYS A 19 -18.47 -17.50 30.96
N PHE A 20 -18.19 -16.77 32.04
CA PHE A 20 -17.20 -15.68 32.02
C PHE A 20 -15.79 -16.17 31.80
N THR A 21 -15.42 -17.33 32.37
CA THR A 21 -14.11 -17.96 32.14
C THR A 21 -13.96 -18.51 30.71
N LEU A 22 -15.04 -19.01 30.11
CA LEU A 22 -15.04 -19.47 28.71
C LEU A 22 -14.86 -18.30 27.72
N ILE A 23 -15.41 -17.14 28.01
CA ILE A 23 -15.26 -15.93 27.18
C ILE A 23 -13.83 -15.39 27.25
N LEU A 24 -13.15 -15.48 28.39
CA LEU A 24 -11.76 -15.05 28.56
C LEU A 24 -10.74 -15.98 27.89
N CYS A 25 -11.10 -17.24 27.60
CA CYS A 25 -10.22 -18.23 27.00
C CYS A 25 -10.19 -18.17 25.47
N SER A 26 -11.08 -17.40 24.80
CA SER A 26 -11.17 -17.40 23.32
C SER A 26 -10.30 -16.33 22.64
N CYS A 27 -9.49 -15.56 23.33
CA CYS A 27 -8.58 -14.57 22.76
C CYS A 27 -7.13 -15.02 22.66
N ASN A 28 -6.87 -16.29 22.32
CA ASN A 28 -5.55 -16.67 21.79
C ASN A 28 -5.53 -16.43 20.27
N LEU A 29 -5.49 -15.16 19.87
CA LEU A 29 -5.02 -14.76 18.55
C LEU A 29 -3.56 -15.19 18.45
N ARG A 30 -3.34 -16.34 17.83
CA ARG A 30 -2.02 -16.84 17.48
C ARG A 30 -1.42 -15.84 16.50
N LYS A 31 -0.64 -14.87 17.02
CA LYS A 31 0.18 -14.01 16.16
C LYS A 31 1.08 -14.95 15.34
N PRO A 32 1.09 -14.84 14.00
CA PRO A 32 2.04 -15.61 13.21
C PRO A 32 3.44 -15.26 13.73
N ASN A 33 4.21 -16.27 14.05
CA ASN A 33 5.57 -16.10 14.56
C ASN A 33 6.47 -15.80 13.36
N ILE A 34 6.63 -14.52 13.02
CA ILE A 34 7.42 -14.01 11.88
C ILE A 34 8.94 -14.17 12.16
N GLU A 35 9.32 -14.53 13.38
CA GLU A 35 10.73 -14.56 13.80
C GLU A 35 11.57 -15.70 13.18
N ASN A 36 10.95 -16.73 12.61
CA ASN A 36 11.65 -17.91 12.05
C ASN A 36 11.50 -18.10 10.54
N VAL A 37 11.16 -17.05 9.80
CA VAL A 37 11.10 -17.13 8.33
C VAL A 37 12.45 -16.66 7.76
N ASP A 38 13.05 -17.48 6.91
CA ASP A 38 14.26 -17.11 6.18
C ASP A 38 14.02 -15.81 5.42
N ARG A 39 14.90 -14.84 5.64
CA ARG A 39 14.76 -13.50 5.06
C ARG A 39 15.44 -13.42 3.71
N THR A 40 14.89 -12.60 2.84
CA THR A 40 15.37 -12.40 1.48
C THR A 40 15.45 -10.91 1.12
N LYS A 41 15.89 -10.60 -0.09
CA LYS A 41 15.99 -9.21 -0.59
C LYS A 41 15.01 -8.99 -1.74
N MET A 42 14.06 -8.08 -1.55
CA MET A 42 13.18 -7.60 -2.60
C MET A 42 13.73 -6.33 -3.24
N GLU A 43 13.71 -6.28 -4.55
CA GLU A 43 14.05 -5.09 -5.36
C GLU A 43 12.83 -4.75 -6.23
N ILE A 44 12.29 -3.54 -6.05
CA ILE A 44 11.16 -3.05 -6.84
C ILE A 44 11.70 -2.15 -7.94
N PHE A 45 11.26 -2.42 -9.17
CA PHE A 45 11.58 -1.58 -10.30
C PHE A 45 10.63 -0.36 -10.29
N ASP A 46 11.23 0.84 -10.29
CA ASP A 46 10.51 2.11 -10.35
C ASP A 46 9.43 2.24 -9.25
N PRO A 47 9.86 2.36 -7.97
CA PRO A 47 8.93 2.36 -6.84
C PRO A 47 8.16 3.67 -6.64
N GLU A 48 8.60 4.78 -7.25
CA GLU A 48 7.96 6.09 -7.19
C GLU A 48 7.56 6.52 -8.60
N ARG A 49 6.26 6.76 -8.83
CA ARG A 49 5.73 7.11 -10.15
C ARG A 49 4.87 8.34 -10.11
N HIS A 50 5.00 9.17 -11.16
CA HIS A 50 4.22 10.37 -11.37
C HIS A 50 3.38 10.21 -12.65
N TYR A 51 2.05 10.16 -12.50
CA TYR A 51 1.16 9.97 -13.63
C TYR A 51 0.61 11.30 -14.15
N TYR A 52 0.30 11.33 -15.42
CA TYR A 52 -0.42 12.45 -16.01
C TYR A 52 -1.80 12.63 -15.39
N PRO A 53 -2.37 13.84 -15.46
CA PRO A 53 -3.72 14.09 -14.98
C PRO A 53 -4.74 13.16 -15.64
N ILE A 54 -5.66 12.66 -14.84
CA ILE A 54 -6.79 11.82 -15.29
C ILE A 54 -8.11 12.49 -15.00
N LEU A 55 -9.15 12.12 -15.76
CA LEU A 55 -10.51 12.58 -15.51
C LEU A 55 -11.07 11.94 -14.25
N ARG A 56 -11.84 12.72 -13.48
CA ARG A 56 -12.61 12.18 -12.37
C ARG A 56 -13.56 11.09 -12.83
N GLY A 57 -13.58 9.96 -12.15
CA GLY A 57 -14.35 8.76 -12.49
C GLY A 57 -13.66 7.86 -13.51
N SER A 58 -12.39 8.16 -13.88
CA SER A 58 -11.55 7.24 -14.62
C SER A 58 -10.82 6.30 -13.68
N GLU A 59 -10.52 5.11 -14.17
CA GLU A 59 -9.69 4.12 -13.50
C GLU A 59 -8.26 4.20 -14.02
N LEU A 60 -7.28 4.04 -13.13
CA LEU A 60 -5.88 3.91 -13.45
C LEU A 60 -5.39 2.55 -12.96
N THR A 61 -5.08 1.66 -13.90
CA THR A 61 -4.41 0.38 -13.61
C THR A 61 -2.92 0.49 -13.84
N THR A 62 -2.12 0.11 -12.86
CA THR A 62 -0.66 0.07 -12.98
C THR A 62 -0.09 -1.18 -12.31
N ALA A 63 1.08 -1.64 -12.78
CA ALA A 63 1.75 -2.81 -12.24
C ALA A 63 3.20 -2.49 -11.89
N TYR A 64 3.59 -2.78 -10.66
CA TYR A 64 4.95 -2.65 -10.16
C TYR A 64 5.65 -3.99 -10.23
N LYS A 65 6.68 -4.07 -11.05
CA LYS A 65 7.53 -5.26 -11.16
C LYS A 65 8.52 -5.29 -10.00
N PHE A 66 8.64 -6.43 -9.35
CA PHE A 66 9.64 -6.66 -8.33
C PHE A 66 10.40 -7.96 -8.57
N TYR A 67 11.62 -8.04 -8.02
CA TYR A 67 12.50 -9.20 -8.12
C TYR A 67 12.87 -9.71 -6.73
N ASN A 68 13.01 -11.01 -6.60
CA ASN A 68 13.69 -11.60 -5.46
C ASN A 68 15.21 -11.66 -5.74
N ARG A 69 15.97 -10.77 -5.13
CA ARG A 69 17.44 -10.70 -5.24
C ARG A 69 18.17 -11.39 -4.09
N GLY A 70 17.43 -12.06 -3.22
CA GLY A 70 17.99 -12.85 -2.14
C GLY A 70 18.16 -14.32 -2.51
N ASN A 71 18.61 -15.12 -1.54
CA ASN A 71 18.88 -16.55 -1.76
C ASN A 71 17.72 -17.44 -1.32
N THR A 72 16.75 -16.91 -0.58
CA THR A 72 15.59 -17.63 -0.06
C THR A 72 14.31 -17.18 -0.76
N PRO A 73 13.24 -17.98 -0.81
CA PRO A 73 12.00 -17.59 -1.43
C PRO A 73 11.43 -16.29 -0.80
N LEU A 74 10.97 -15.37 -1.65
CA LEU A 74 10.28 -14.16 -1.24
C LEU A 74 8.78 -14.47 -1.08
N ILE A 75 8.25 -14.12 0.10
CA ILE A 75 6.84 -14.30 0.43
C ILE A 75 6.27 -12.93 0.78
N ILE A 76 5.23 -12.52 0.07
CA ILE A 76 4.43 -11.34 0.41
C ILE A 76 3.30 -11.80 1.32
N TYR A 77 3.22 -11.22 2.50
CA TYR A 77 2.19 -11.57 3.49
C TYR A 77 0.94 -10.72 3.35
N ASP A 78 1.13 -9.45 3.01
CA ASP A 78 0.04 -8.46 2.92
C ASP A 78 0.49 -7.25 2.09
N VAL A 79 -0.47 -6.56 1.47
CA VAL A 79 -0.25 -5.29 0.78
C VAL A 79 -1.37 -4.34 1.15
N GLN A 80 -1.01 -3.18 1.70
CA GLN A 80 -1.94 -2.20 2.22
C GLN A 80 -1.84 -0.89 1.44
N ALA A 81 -2.96 -0.42 0.89
CA ALA A 81 -3.05 0.88 0.26
C ALA A 81 -3.45 1.97 1.28
N SER A 82 -2.97 3.20 1.07
CA SER A 82 -3.30 4.37 1.90
C SER A 82 -4.73 4.89 1.73
N CYS A 83 -5.47 4.41 0.72
CA CYS A 83 -6.84 4.82 0.40
C CYS A 83 -7.69 3.59 0.07
N GLY A 84 -8.96 3.58 0.53
CA GLY A 84 -9.97 2.60 0.10
C GLY A 84 -10.48 2.83 -1.34
N CYS A 85 -9.87 3.74 -2.09
CA CYS A 85 -10.08 3.97 -3.52
C CYS A 85 -9.09 3.20 -4.40
N ILE A 86 -8.28 2.34 -3.79
CA ILE A 86 -7.24 1.55 -4.44
C ILE A 86 -7.45 0.09 -4.07
N ASP A 87 -7.59 -0.75 -5.10
CA ASP A 87 -7.50 -2.20 -4.99
C ASP A 87 -6.10 -2.66 -5.38
N VAL A 88 -5.60 -3.69 -4.68
CA VAL A 88 -4.26 -4.21 -4.93
C VAL A 88 -4.31 -5.71 -5.07
N ASP A 89 -3.74 -6.22 -6.17
CA ASP A 89 -3.52 -7.65 -6.41
C ASP A 89 -2.02 -7.96 -6.38
N PHE A 90 -1.67 -9.09 -5.74
CA PHE A 90 -0.29 -9.52 -5.58
C PHE A 90 -0.17 -11.05 -5.57
N PRO A 91 1.01 -11.62 -5.91
CA PRO A 91 1.20 -13.06 -5.93
C PRO A 91 1.03 -13.68 -4.54
N SER A 92 0.17 -14.67 -4.42
CA SER A 92 -0.01 -15.50 -3.22
C SER A 92 1.07 -16.58 -3.08
N ASN A 93 1.76 -16.91 -4.17
CA ASN A 93 2.83 -17.91 -4.20
C ASN A 93 4.17 -17.26 -3.87
N SER A 94 5.10 -18.05 -3.32
CA SER A 94 6.47 -17.59 -3.09
C SER A 94 7.21 -17.39 -4.42
N ILE A 95 8.03 -16.33 -4.48
CA ILE A 95 8.84 -15.98 -5.65
C ILE A 95 10.25 -16.56 -5.42
N GLY A 96 10.71 -17.37 -6.34
CA GLY A 96 12.03 -17.99 -6.30
C GLY A 96 13.17 -16.99 -6.41
N LYS A 97 14.41 -17.45 -6.15
CA LYS A 97 15.61 -16.65 -6.33
C LYS A 97 15.72 -16.20 -7.79
N ASP A 98 16.08 -14.92 -7.99
CA ASP A 98 16.24 -14.24 -9.29
C ASP A 98 14.96 -14.21 -10.16
N ASP A 99 13.84 -14.68 -9.61
CA ASP A 99 12.53 -14.59 -10.24
C ASP A 99 11.84 -13.27 -9.90
N PHE A 100 10.71 -12.99 -10.57
CA PHE A 100 9.99 -11.74 -10.44
C PHE A 100 8.48 -11.95 -10.27
N GLY A 101 7.83 -10.93 -9.77
CA GLY A 101 6.38 -10.83 -9.67
C GLY A 101 5.89 -9.42 -10.00
N PHE A 102 4.57 -9.25 -9.98
CA PHE A 102 3.92 -7.97 -10.16
C PHE A 102 2.98 -7.70 -8.99
N ILE A 103 2.94 -6.44 -8.57
CA ILE A 103 1.88 -5.90 -7.72
C ILE A 103 1.04 -5.00 -8.61
N THR A 104 -0.20 -5.39 -8.86
CA THR A 104 -1.14 -4.63 -9.68
C THR A 104 -1.95 -3.72 -8.76
N VAL A 105 -2.12 -2.48 -9.19
CA VAL A 105 -2.79 -1.43 -8.45
C VAL A 105 -3.85 -0.83 -9.33
N ASP A 106 -5.10 -0.91 -8.89
CA ASP A 106 -6.27 -0.34 -9.56
C ASP A 106 -6.81 0.81 -8.72
N TYR A 107 -6.71 2.03 -9.25
CA TYR A 107 -7.15 3.25 -8.60
C TYR A 107 -8.43 3.79 -9.25
N ASP A 108 -9.48 3.99 -8.44
CA ASP A 108 -10.72 4.68 -8.85
C ASP A 108 -10.69 6.15 -8.41
N SER A 109 -10.69 7.05 -9.39
CA SER A 109 -10.63 8.50 -9.16
C SER A 109 -11.98 9.16 -8.85
N ALA A 110 -13.09 8.41 -8.75
CA ALA A 110 -14.45 8.96 -8.62
C ALA A 110 -14.64 9.92 -7.43
N LYS A 111 -13.89 9.68 -6.33
CA LYS A 111 -14.00 10.46 -5.08
C LYS A 111 -12.95 11.55 -4.93
N ASN A 112 -11.99 11.65 -5.83
CA ASN A 112 -10.87 12.58 -5.72
C ASN A 112 -10.98 13.74 -6.71
N ILE A 113 -10.42 14.90 -6.35
CA ILE A 113 -10.25 16.07 -7.21
C ILE A 113 -8.95 16.77 -6.81
N GLY A 114 -8.18 17.24 -7.81
CA GLY A 114 -6.90 17.89 -7.59
C GLY A 114 -5.74 16.92 -7.43
N TYR A 115 -4.64 17.39 -6.89
CA TYR A 115 -3.45 16.58 -6.65
C TYR A 115 -3.70 15.54 -5.55
N VAL A 116 -3.30 14.31 -5.83
CA VAL A 116 -3.39 13.18 -4.90
C VAL A 116 -2.09 12.39 -4.91
N GLU A 117 -1.71 11.89 -3.74
CA GLU A 117 -0.52 11.08 -3.53
C GLU A 117 -0.91 9.84 -2.73
N PHE A 118 -0.46 8.68 -3.17
CA PHE A 118 -0.81 7.40 -2.59
C PHE A 118 0.42 6.58 -2.25
N TYR A 119 0.32 5.86 -1.14
CA TYR A 119 1.32 4.95 -0.64
C TYR A 119 0.76 3.54 -0.57
N ILE A 120 1.54 2.56 -1.00
CA ILE A 120 1.21 1.15 -0.91
C ILE A 120 2.33 0.47 -0.13
N THR A 121 1.99 -0.07 1.02
CA THR A 121 2.92 -0.73 1.93
C THR A 121 2.85 -2.24 1.73
N ILE A 122 3.96 -2.82 1.34
CA ILE A 122 4.14 -4.25 1.12
C ILE A 122 4.77 -4.86 2.35
N VAL A 123 4.15 -5.90 2.89
CA VAL A 123 4.64 -6.68 4.03
C VAL A 123 5.20 -8.00 3.51
N ALA A 124 6.51 -8.22 3.64
CA ALA A 124 7.20 -9.38 3.11
C ALA A 124 8.34 -9.85 4.03
N ASN A 125 8.88 -11.05 3.79
CA ASN A 125 10.00 -11.62 4.54
C ASN A 125 11.36 -11.01 4.14
N THR A 126 11.46 -9.69 4.08
CA THR A 126 12.68 -8.99 3.66
C THR A 126 13.65 -8.71 4.81
N GLU A 127 14.96 -8.67 4.49
CA GLU A 127 16.05 -8.59 5.49
C GLU A 127 16.12 -7.24 6.22
N LYS A 128 15.95 -6.13 5.48
CA LYS A 128 16.16 -4.79 6.04
C LYS A 128 14.92 -4.26 6.76
N ASN A 129 13.78 -4.39 6.14
CA ASN A 129 12.50 -3.95 6.67
C ASN A 129 11.43 -4.92 6.22
N VAL A 130 10.58 -5.36 7.14
CA VAL A 130 9.39 -6.15 6.82
C VAL A 130 8.42 -5.35 5.93
N PHE A 131 8.52 -4.01 5.97
CA PHE A 131 7.69 -3.08 5.23
C PHE A 131 8.50 -2.42 4.12
N THR A 132 8.00 -2.52 2.89
CA THR A 132 8.51 -1.79 1.72
C THR A 132 7.37 -0.95 1.17
N THR A 133 7.63 0.31 0.84
CA THR A 133 6.60 1.23 0.35
C THR A 133 6.88 1.59 -1.10
N ILE A 134 5.85 1.54 -1.93
CA ILE A 134 5.79 2.14 -3.27
C ILE A 134 4.84 3.33 -3.23
N LYS A 135 5.07 4.28 -4.12
CA LYS A 135 4.36 5.55 -4.16
C LYS A 135 3.94 5.88 -5.58
N PHE A 136 2.79 6.49 -5.72
CA PHE A 136 2.43 7.20 -6.94
C PHE A 136 1.60 8.44 -6.66
N ASP A 137 1.66 9.39 -7.57
CA ASP A 137 0.86 10.60 -7.52
C ASP A 137 0.34 10.99 -8.90
N LEU A 138 -0.72 11.76 -8.90
CA LEU A 138 -1.35 12.31 -10.09
C LEU A 138 -2.29 13.46 -9.73
N THR A 139 -2.83 14.11 -10.75
CA THR A 139 -3.89 15.11 -10.58
C THR A 139 -5.19 14.62 -11.19
N VAL A 140 -6.29 14.69 -10.43
CA VAL A 140 -7.63 14.36 -10.90
C VAL A 140 -8.36 15.63 -11.32
N VAL A 141 -8.78 15.71 -12.58
CA VAL A 141 -9.47 16.86 -13.18
C VAL A 141 -10.93 16.54 -13.48
N THR A 142 -11.80 17.56 -13.45
CA THR A 142 -13.26 17.38 -13.59
C THR A 142 -13.78 17.47 -15.01
N SER A 143 -12.95 17.92 -15.98
CA SER A 143 -13.37 18.14 -17.35
C SER A 143 -12.30 17.73 -18.36
N PRO A 144 -12.68 17.09 -19.49
CA PRO A 144 -11.73 16.73 -20.54
C PRO A 144 -11.02 17.95 -21.16
N HIS A 145 -11.68 19.11 -21.18
CA HIS A 145 -11.07 20.35 -21.66
C HIS A 145 -9.99 20.89 -20.73
N TYR A 146 -10.08 20.55 -19.44
CA TYR A 146 -9.08 20.93 -18.45
C TYR A 146 -7.76 20.16 -18.60
N THR A 147 -7.78 18.98 -19.19
CA THR A 147 -6.59 18.14 -19.28
C THR A 147 -5.51 18.79 -20.13
N LYS A 148 -5.91 19.38 -21.25
CA LYS A 148 -4.98 20.03 -22.18
C LYS A 148 -4.44 21.35 -21.65
N ASP A 149 -5.32 22.17 -21.09
CA ASP A 149 -4.94 23.44 -20.46
C ASP A 149 -4.12 23.23 -19.19
N TYR A 150 -4.41 22.16 -18.46
CA TYR A 150 -3.69 21.82 -17.23
C TYR A 150 -2.28 21.30 -17.53
N GLU A 151 -2.09 20.49 -18.54
CA GLU A 151 -0.75 20.08 -19.00
C GLU A 151 0.09 21.30 -19.38
N GLU A 152 -0.49 22.23 -20.13
CA GLU A 152 0.18 23.45 -20.56
C GLU A 152 0.51 24.38 -19.36
N ILE A 153 -0.44 24.58 -18.46
CA ILE A 153 -0.25 25.37 -17.22
C ILE A 153 0.80 24.73 -16.34
N TYR A 154 0.76 23.41 -16.20
CA TYR A 154 1.70 22.66 -15.37
C TYR A 154 3.11 22.69 -15.95
N LEU A 155 3.27 22.44 -17.24
CA LEU A 155 4.55 22.55 -17.94
C LEU A 155 5.11 23.97 -17.88
N ASN A 156 4.25 25.00 -18.06
CA ASN A 156 4.66 26.39 -17.97
C ASN A 156 5.07 26.79 -16.55
N ARG A 157 4.36 26.30 -15.51
CA ARG A 157 4.73 26.53 -14.12
C ARG A 157 6.08 25.88 -13.79
N ARG A 158 6.27 24.62 -14.19
CA ARG A 158 7.55 23.92 -14.00
C ARG A 158 8.67 24.60 -14.75
N LYS A 159 8.44 25.04 -15.97
CA LYS A 159 9.41 25.78 -16.75
C LYS A 159 9.84 27.07 -16.05
N SER A 160 8.90 27.84 -15.48
CA SER A 160 9.20 29.04 -14.73
C SER A 160 9.88 28.76 -13.40
N GLU A 161 9.58 27.66 -12.72
CA GLU A 161 10.25 27.24 -11.49
C GLU A 161 11.69 26.77 -11.77
N VAL A 162 11.93 26.06 -12.87
CA VAL A 162 13.25 25.59 -13.28
C VAL A 162 14.12 26.73 -13.82
N GLU A 163 13.54 27.69 -14.59
CA GLU A 163 14.24 28.91 -15.00
C GLU A 163 14.65 29.79 -13.81
N ALA A 164 13.88 29.76 -12.71
CA ALA A 164 14.22 30.49 -11.50
C ALA A 164 15.34 29.86 -10.66
N VAL A 165 15.68 28.59 -10.92
CA VAL A 165 16.66 27.81 -10.12
C VAL A 165 17.92 27.44 -10.89
N ASP A 166 18.11 27.94 -12.12
CA ASP A 166 19.29 27.62 -12.96
C ASP A 166 19.14 26.40 -13.89
N GLY A 167 18.71 26.66 -15.11
CA GLY A 167 19.08 25.88 -16.29
C GLY A 167 18.22 24.67 -16.64
N ASP A 168 17.79 24.72 -17.85
CA ASP A 168 17.52 23.67 -18.84
C ASP A 168 17.20 22.24 -18.34
N LEU A 169 15.94 21.98 -18.02
CA LEU A 169 15.44 20.62 -17.87
C LEU A 169 14.07 20.46 -18.53
N THR A 170 14.08 20.25 -19.82
CA THR A 170 12.89 19.84 -20.57
C THR A 170 13.01 18.37 -20.96
N GLN A 171 12.37 17.48 -20.22
CA GLN A 171 12.08 16.16 -20.75
C GLN A 171 10.61 15.84 -20.55
N GLN A 172 9.97 15.50 -21.64
CA GLN A 172 8.61 14.99 -21.68
C GLN A 172 8.59 13.54 -21.24
N GLY A 173 7.80 13.27 -20.25
CA GLY A 173 7.63 11.94 -19.69
C GLY A 173 7.08 12.08 -18.27
N TYR A 174 7.15 11.07 -17.48
CA TYR A 174 7.03 11.21 -16.04
C TYR A 174 8.29 11.94 -15.50
N PHE A 175 8.12 12.71 -14.46
CA PHE A 175 9.23 13.46 -13.89
C PHE A 175 10.23 12.52 -13.23
N ILE A 176 11.47 12.56 -13.72
CA ILE A 176 12.62 12.09 -12.94
C ILE A 176 13.08 13.31 -12.15
N ASP A 177 13.02 13.24 -10.83
CA ASP A 177 13.66 14.24 -9.97
C ASP A 177 15.18 14.03 -9.99
N ASP A 178 15.84 14.69 -10.93
CA ASP A 178 17.30 14.60 -11.11
C ASP A 178 18.11 15.20 -9.95
N THR A 179 17.44 15.78 -8.93
CA THR A 179 18.14 16.30 -7.76
C THR A 179 18.71 15.21 -6.83
N LYS A 180 18.40 13.93 -7.09
CA LYS A 180 18.93 12.79 -6.31
C LYS A 180 20.10 12.06 -6.94
N THR A 181 20.56 12.45 -8.11
CA THR A 181 21.75 11.88 -8.74
C THR A 181 22.92 12.85 -8.61
N VAL A 182 23.48 13.02 -7.44
CA VAL A 182 24.94 13.26 -7.20
C VAL A 182 25.16 13.39 -5.70
N ARG A 183 25.48 12.29 -5.03
CA ARG A 183 26.58 12.23 -4.03
C ARG A 183 26.82 10.79 -3.65
#